data_09ec531a9b8a6fda31a2a2c6e433b25b
#
_entry.id   09ec531a9b8a6fda31a2a2c6e433b25b
#
_cell.length_a   1.000
_cell.length_b   1.000
_cell.length_c   1.000
_cell.angle_alpha   90.00
_cell.angle_beta   90.00
_cell.angle_gamma   90.00
#
_symmetry.space_group_name_H-M   'P 1'
#
loop_
_entity.id
_entity.type
_entity.pdbx_description
1 polymer ?
#
loop_
_entity_poly.entity_id
_entity_poly.type
_entity_poly.pdbx_seq_one_letter_code
_entity_poly.pdbx_strand_id
1 'polypeptide(L)'
;AYMRNGTGYYRYSSLDDFLNGAAPETFAWTYGYNGVSDPKAQVTFNQIGFYAQDEWNIRPNVKLTYGIRFDDLIFDNSDLQRNDAIYDLDFGGKHIDTGKWPKSRMQISPRVGFVWDVFKDNSLKVRGGTGIFTGRLPLVFFTNMPTNSNMVQNAVVFGTKYENGIAVSHDSRLDQLAGGMITNVDDAIKKFGLPTTIENPVAGSKISGVKDNFKMPQIWKTSLAVDYQLPTSFPLSVTGEFIYNKNINAVTLENINIKDPSNWEHFNGADNRLIYPSDYTYVSGKNAVVLTN
;
A
#
# COMPACT_ATOMS: atom_id res chain seq x y z
N ALA A 1 0.35 -2.00 -14.43
CA ALA A 1 -0.66 -2.72 -13.64
C ALA A 1 -0.19 -4.15 -13.38
N TYR A 2 -0.54 -4.70 -12.25
CA TYR A 2 -0.23 -6.07 -11.91
C TYR A 2 -1.46 -6.95 -12.21
N MET A 3 -1.34 -7.79 -13.22
CA MET A 3 -2.35 -8.82 -13.55
C MET A 3 -2.00 -10.13 -12.85
N ARG A 4 -2.46 -10.29 -11.61
CA ARG A 4 -2.30 -11.57 -10.92
C ARG A 4 -3.10 -12.65 -11.70
N ASN A 5 -2.47 -13.79 -11.99
CA ASN A 5 -3.06 -14.87 -12.78
C ASN A 5 -3.44 -14.47 -14.24
N GLY A 6 -2.74 -13.51 -14.84
CA GLY A 6 -3.01 -13.07 -16.22
C GLY A 6 -2.77 -14.14 -17.30
N THR A 7 -2.06 -15.20 -16.96
CA THR A 7 -1.82 -16.37 -17.84
C THR A 7 -2.64 -17.61 -17.45
N GLY A 8 -3.58 -17.44 -16.53
CA GLY A 8 -4.33 -18.56 -15.94
C GLY A 8 -3.59 -19.17 -14.73
N TYR A 9 -4.36 -19.61 -13.76
CA TYR A 9 -3.87 -20.32 -12.59
C TYR A 9 -4.76 -21.50 -12.29
N TYR A 10 -4.11 -22.65 -12.09
CA TYR A 10 -4.76 -23.90 -11.72
C TYR A 10 -4.11 -24.46 -10.46
N ARG A 11 -4.92 -24.98 -9.56
CA ARG A 11 -4.47 -25.77 -8.42
C ARG A 11 -5.22 -27.09 -8.40
N TYR A 12 -4.47 -28.16 -8.29
CA TYR A 12 -4.97 -29.53 -8.15
C TYR A 12 -4.71 -30.03 -6.73
N SER A 13 -5.48 -31.01 -6.25
CA SER A 13 -5.29 -31.63 -4.93
C SER A 13 -4.01 -32.45 -4.87
N SER A 14 -3.65 -33.09 -5.98
CA SER A 14 -2.47 -33.94 -6.09
C SER A 14 -1.82 -33.87 -7.49
N LEU A 15 -0.60 -34.40 -7.61
CA LEU A 15 0.04 -34.59 -8.90
C LEU A 15 -0.70 -35.60 -9.76
N ASP A 16 -1.25 -36.66 -9.15
CA ASP A 16 -2.02 -37.69 -9.86
C ASP A 16 -3.29 -37.10 -10.47
N ASP A 17 -3.99 -36.20 -9.77
CA ASP A 17 -5.16 -35.48 -10.29
C ASP A 17 -4.79 -34.66 -11.53
N PHE A 18 -3.65 -33.96 -11.47
CA PHE A 18 -3.15 -33.21 -12.62
C PHE A 18 -2.83 -34.11 -13.80
N LEU A 19 -2.10 -35.21 -13.56
CA LEU A 19 -1.68 -36.17 -14.63
C LEU A 19 -2.86 -36.91 -15.24
N ASN A 20 -3.89 -37.19 -14.45
CA ASN A 20 -5.11 -37.88 -14.91
C ASN A 20 -6.16 -36.93 -15.49
N GLY A 21 -5.88 -35.62 -15.56
CA GLY A 21 -6.80 -34.63 -16.09
C GLY A 21 -8.06 -34.45 -15.27
N ALA A 22 -7.95 -34.62 -13.94
CA ALA A 22 -9.07 -34.35 -13.03
C ALA A 22 -9.45 -32.85 -13.04
N ALA A 23 -10.63 -32.50 -12.54
CA ALA A 23 -11.01 -31.11 -12.33
C ALA A 23 -10.11 -30.45 -11.30
N PRO A 24 -9.64 -29.21 -11.52
CA PRO A 24 -8.82 -28.49 -10.55
C PRO A 24 -9.66 -28.07 -9.33
N GLU A 25 -9.03 -27.92 -8.16
CA GLU A 25 -9.66 -27.35 -6.96
C GLU A 25 -9.82 -25.84 -7.05
N THR A 26 -8.95 -25.19 -7.81
CA THR A 26 -9.02 -23.76 -8.01
C THR A 26 -8.62 -23.42 -9.44
N PHE A 27 -9.39 -22.54 -10.04
CA PHE A 27 -9.07 -21.87 -11.29
C PHE A 27 -9.17 -20.36 -11.07
N ALA A 28 -8.20 -19.61 -11.58
CA ALA A 28 -8.25 -18.17 -11.55
C ALA A 28 -7.67 -17.55 -12.81
N TRP A 29 -8.29 -16.48 -13.26
CA TRP A 29 -7.81 -15.69 -14.40
C TRP A 29 -8.10 -14.20 -14.18
N THR A 30 -7.17 -13.37 -14.62
CA THR A 30 -7.34 -11.91 -14.66
C THR A 30 -7.14 -11.45 -16.10
N TYR A 31 -8.05 -10.62 -16.61
CA TYR A 31 -8.02 -10.11 -17.96
C TYR A 31 -8.57 -8.67 -18.02
N GLY A 32 -8.15 -7.92 -19.06
CA GLY A 32 -8.66 -6.59 -19.32
C GLY A 32 -10.00 -6.63 -20.06
N TYR A 33 -10.82 -5.62 -19.86
CA TYR A 33 -12.06 -5.44 -20.60
C TYR A 33 -11.80 -5.01 -22.06
N ASN A 34 -12.77 -5.22 -22.95
CA ASN A 34 -12.73 -4.80 -24.35
C ASN A 34 -11.51 -5.33 -25.13
N GLY A 35 -11.03 -6.53 -24.80
CA GLY A 35 -9.88 -7.14 -25.47
C GLY A 35 -8.52 -6.50 -25.12
N VAL A 36 -8.45 -5.65 -24.09
CA VAL A 36 -7.19 -5.07 -23.64
C VAL A 36 -6.33 -6.13 -23.00
N SER A 37 -5.23 -6.50 -23.65
CA SER A 37 -4.30 -7.54 -23.17
C SER A 37 -3.44 -7.10 -21.99
N ASP A 38 -3.19 -5.79 -21.85
CA ASP A 38 -2.38 -5.18 -20.80
C ASP A 38 -3.14 -4.01 -20.13
N PRO A 39 -4.13 -4.32 -19.28
CA PRO A 39 -4.90 -3.29 -18.58
C PRO A 39 -4.01 -2.52 -17.62
N LYS A 40 -4.06 -1.19 -17.66
CA LYS A 40 -3.20 -0.30 -16.87
C LYS A 40 -4.00 0.48 -15.85
N ALA A 41 -3.63 0.34 -14.60
CA ALA A 41 -4.04 1.26 -13.56
C ALA A 41 -3.13 2.50 -13.63
N GLN A 42 -3.71 3.67 -13.87
CA GLN A 42 -2.99 4.93 -13.98
C GLN A 42 -3.11 5.73 -12.69
N VAL A 43 -2.08 6.51 -12.38
CA VAL A 43 -2.07 7.52 -11.32
C VAL A 43 -1.46 8.78 -11.90
N THR A 44 -2.30 9.74 -12.19
CA THR A 44 -1.89 11.05 -12.71
C THR A 44 -1.91 12.07 -11.57
N PHE A 45 -0.85 12.82 -11.41
CA PHE A 45 -0.75 13.84 -10.35
C PHE A 45 0.22 14.95 -10.72
N ASN A 46 0.01 16.12 -10.10
CA ASN A 46 0.92 17.23 -10.11
C ASN A 46 1.56 17.37 -8.74
N GLN A 47 2.88 17.55 -8.69
CA GLN A 47 3.58 17.87 -7.45
C GLN A 47 4.13 19.29 -7.52
N ILE A 48 3.70 20.12 -6.59
CA ILE A 48 4.13 21.51 -6.49
C ILE A 48 4.91 21.65 -5.19
N GLY A 49 6.09 22.27 -5.25
CA GLY A 49 6.91 22.49 -4.07
C GLY A 49 7.56 23.88 -4.09
N PHE A 50 7.45 24.59 -2.97
CA PHE A 50 8.13 25.86 -2.73
C PHE A 50 9.02 25.73 -1.51
N TYR A 51 10.18 26.35 -1.56
CA TYR A 51 11.04 26.39 -0.39
C TYR A 51 11.76 27.75 -0.30
N ALA A 52 12.05 28.14 0.92
CA ALA A 52 12.93 29.26 1.25
C ALA A 52 13.93 28.79 2.32
N GLN A 53 15.19 29.12 2.12
CA GLN A 53 16.25 28.76 3.06
C GLN A 53 17.28 29.88 3.08
N ASP A 54 17.84 30.12 4.26
CA ASP A 54 18.91 31.09 4.47
C ASP A 54 20.01 30.49 5.34
N GLU A 55 21.22 31.00 5.17
CA GLU A 55 22.40 30.69 5.98
C GLU A 55 22.89 31.97 6.65
N TRP A 56 22.93 31.95 7.97
CA TRP A 56 23.40 33.06 8.76
C TRP A 56 24.68 32.71 9.51
N ASN A 57 25.76 33.44 9.20
CA ASN A 57 27.01 33.36 9.96
C ASN A 57 26.91 34.28 11.16
N ILE A 58 26.39 33.77 12.30
CA ILE A 58 26.22 34.50 13.56
C ILE A 58 27.58 34.98 14.05
N ARG A 59 28.60 34.15 13.87
CA ARG A 59 30.02 34.45 14.18
C ARG A 59 30.87 33.75 13.12
N PRO A 60 32.16 34.09 12.98
CA PRO A 60 33.04 33.43 12.00
C PRO A 60 33.14 31.92 12.17
N ASN A 61 32.86 31.42 13.37
CA ASN A 61 32.91 30.00 13.71
C ASN A 61 31.55 29.38 14.04
N VAL A 62 30.44 30.12 13.84
CA VAL A 62 29.07 29.63 14.09
C VAL A 62 28.19 29.95 12.90
N LYS A 63 27.74 28.90 12.23
CA LYS A 63 26.79 28.99 11.12
C LYS A 63 25.45 28.38 11.53
N LEU A 64 24.37 29.10 11.26
CA LEU A 64 22.97 28.67 11.37
C LEU A 64 22.39 28.55 9.96
N THR A 65 21.70 27.45 9.70
CA THR A 65 20.92 27.25 8.48
C THR A 65 19.47 27.05 8.89
N TYR A 66 18.56 27.80 8.30
CA TYR A 66 17.13 27.64 8.56
C TYR A 66 16.31 27.77 7.30
N GLY A 67 15.17 27.09 7.26
CA GLY A 67 14.33 27.13 6.08
C GLY A 67 12.99 26.46 6.29
N ILE A 68 12.14 26.67 5.32
CA ILE A 68 10.81 26.09 5.28
C ILE A 68 10.52 25.61 3.86
N ARG A 69 9.88 24.42 3.77
CA ARG A 69 9.42 23.86 2.50
C ARG A 69 7.94 23.56 2.58
N PHE A 70 7.24 23.84 1.49
CA PHE A 70 5.83 23.54 1.27
C PHE A 70 5.76 22.56 0.11
N ASP A 71 5.12 21.42 0.30
CA ASP A 71 4.89 20.41 -0.72
C ASP A 71 3.40 20.11 -0.83
N ASP A 72 2.87 20.09 -2.03
CA ASP A 72 1.51 19.69 -2.32
C ASP A 72 1.49 18.66 -3.45
N LEU A 73 0.68 17.61 -3.27
CA LEU A 73 0.46 16.57 -4.25
C LEU A 73 -1.03 16.57 -4.66
N ILE A 74 -1.28 16.95 -5.89
CA ILE A 74 -2.62 17.12 -6.45
C ILE A 74 -2.87 15.98 -7.43
N PHE A 75 -3.74 15.04 -7.03
CA PHE A 75 -4.12 13.92 -7.89
C PHE A 75 -5.19 14.33 -8.89
N ASP A 76 -5.11 13.73 -10.08
CA ASP A 76 -6.15 13.82 -11.10
C ASP A 76 -7.04 12.57 -11.04
N ASN A 77 -8.36 12.79 -10.97
CA ASN A 77 -9.34 11.70 -10.89
C ASN A 77 -9.86 11.27 -12.29
N SER A 78 -9.41 11.91 -13.37
CA SER A 78 -9.95 11.68 -14.73
C SER A 78 -9.80 10.22 -15.21
N ASP A 79 -8.79 9.53 -14.70
CA ASP A 79 -8.51 8.13 -15.05
C ASP A 79 -9.26 7.12 -14.16
N LEU A 80 -10.02 7.58 -13.15
CA LEU A 80 -10.72 6.72 -12.22
C LEU A 80 -12.18 6.54 -12.60
N GLN A 81 -12.68 5.32 -12.41
CA GLN A 81 -14.08 4.98 -12.49
C GLN A 81 -14.52 4.34 -11.16
N ARG A 82 -15.61 4.88 -10.60
CA ARG A 82 -16.19 4.34 -9.37
C ARG A 82 -16.89 3.02 -9.67
N ASN A 83 -16.61 2.02 -8.85
CA ASN A 83 -17.41 0.81 -8.80
C ASN A 83 -18.51 0.98 -7.74
N ASP A 84 -19.75 1.13 -8.17
CA ASP A 84 -20.87 1.36 -7.25
C ASP A 84 -21.16 0.15 -6.38
N ALA A 85 -20.93 -1.08 -6.86
CA ALA A 85 -21.09 -2.28 -6.06
C ALA A 85 -20.05 -2.38 -4.91
N ILE A 86 -18.90 -1.71 -5.03
CA ILE A 86 -17.93 -1.57 -3.93
C ILE A 86 -18.38 -0.45 -2.99
N TYR A 87 -18.81 0.69 -3.57
CA TYR A 87 -19.23 1.85 -2.79
C TYR A 87 -20.42 1.57 -1.88
N ASP A 88 -21.35 0.74 -2.32
CA ASP A 88 -22.56 0.36 -1.59
C ASP A 88 -22.30 -0.64 -0.44
N LEU A 89 -21.09 -1.23 -0.38
CA LEU A 89 -20.73 -2.09 0.76
C LEU A 89 -20.51 -1.24 2.02
N ASP A 90 -21.15 -1.69 3.10
CA ASP A 90 -21.00 -1.08 4.43
C ASP A 90 -19.99 -1.85 5.28
N PHE A 91 -18.89 -1.19 5.62
CA PHE A 91 -17.85 -1.69 6.50
C PHE A 91 -17.96 -1.06 7.91
N GLY A 92 -19.13 -1.13 8.52
CA GLY A 92 -19.40 -0.52 9.83
C GLY A 92 -19.48 0.99 9.76
N GLY A 93 -20.23 1.51 8.80
CA GLY A 93 -20.38 2.93 8.51
C GLY A 93 -19.24 3.53 7.65
N LYS A 94 -18.29 2.70 7.18
CA LYS A 94 -17.21 3.11 6.27
C LYS A 94 -17.48 2.58 4.87
N HIS A 95 -17.20 3.39 3.86
CA HIS A 95 -17.33 3.06 2.44
C HIS A 95 -16.01 3.30 1.71
N ILE A 96 -15.77 2.58 0.61
CA ILE A 96 -14.62 2.79 -0.27
C ILE A 96 -15.12 3.37 -1.59
N ASP A 97 -14.65 4.57 -1.92
CA ASP A 97 -14.90 5.20 -3.20
C ASP A 97 -13.68 4.97 -4.11
N THR A 98 -13.82 4.10 -5.12
CA THR A 98 -12.76 3.79 -6.07
C THR A 98 -12.64 4.81 -7.20
N GLY A 99 -13.55 5.80 -7.27
CA GLY A 99 -13.62 6.82 -8.31
C GLY A 99 -12.89 8.12 -7.98
N LYS A 100 -12.21 8.19 -6.83
CA LYS A 100 -11.47 9.40 -6.44
C LYS A 100 -10.21 9.11 -5.65
N TRP A 101 -9.21 9.95 -5.87
CA TRP A 101 -8.00 10.02 -5.07
C TRP A 101 -8.21 10.87 -3.81
N PRO A 102 -7.29 10.77 -2.83
CA PRO A 102 -7.32 11.64 -1.66
C PRO A 102 -7.22 13.11 -2.06
N LYS A 103 -7.84 13.97 -1.25
CA LYS A 103 -7.78 15.43 -1.43
C LYS A 103 -6.35 15.91 -1.24
N SER A 104 -5.93 16.84 -2.12
CA SER A 104 -4.68 17.58 -1.95
C SER A 104 -4.56 18.21 -0.55
N ARG A 105 -3.38 18.09 0.05
CA ARG A 105 -3.07 18.67 1.35
C ARG A 105 -1.63 19.15 1.40
N MET A 106 -1.49 20.46 1.45
CA MET A 106 -0.18 21.09 1.62
C MET A 106 0.50 20.59 2.89
N GLN A 107 1.73 20.14 2.75
CA GLN A 107 2.58 19.67 3.84
C GLN A 107 3.72 20.65 4.06
N ILE A 108 3.93 21.02 5.31
CA ILE A 108 4.92 22.02 5.71
C ILE A 108 6.10 21.30 6.37
N SER A 109 7.31 21.65 5.93
CA SER A 109 8.56 21.01 6.34
C SER A 109 9.59 22.07 6.78
N PRO A 110 9.43 22.64 7.99
CA PRO A 110 10.42 23.54 8.57
C PRO A 110 11.68 22.77 8.97
N ARG A 111 12.84 23.43 8.90
CA ARG A 111 14.12 22.86 9.32
C ARG A 111 15.05 23.94 9.85
N VAL A 112 15.88 23.57 10.79
CA VAL A 112 16.95 24.40 11.33
C VAL A 112 18.15 23.50 11.62
N GLY A 113 19.35 23.99 11.34
CA GLY A 113 20.60 23.32 11.61
C GLY A 113 21.67 24.31 11.97
N PHE A 114 22.69 23.86 12.69
CA PHE A 114 23.84 24.67 13.05
C PHE A 114 25.14 23.87 12.93
N VAL A 115 26.21 24.61 12.71
CA VAL A 115 27.58 24.12 12.81
C VAL A 115 28.38 25.13 13.62
N TRP A 116 29.06 24.65 14.64
CA TRP A 116 29.91 25.42 15.53
C TRP A 116 31.32 24.82 15.59
N ASP A 117 32.29 25.56 15.12
CA ASP A 117 33.71 25.27 15.33
C ASP A 117 34.13 25.90 16.67
N VAL A 118 34.23 25.05 17.71
CA VAL A 118 34.38 25.51 19.10
C VAL A 118 35.64 26.32 19.31
N PHE A 119 36.78 25.82 18.78
CA PHE A 119 38.10 26.43 18.99
C PHE A 119 38.58 27.28 17.80
N LYS A 120 37.81 27.34 16.71
CA LYS A 120 38.11 28.11 15.47
C LYS A 120 39.28 27.54 14.67
N ASP A 121 39.74 26.36 14.96
CA ASP A 121 40.85 25.66 14.31
C ASP A 121 40.41 24.33 13.65
N ASN A 122 39.12 24.09 13.62
CA ASN A 122 38.47 22.87 13.14
C ASN A 122 38.78 21.60 13.94
N SER A 123 39.43 21.71 15.09
CA SER A 123 39.78 20.55 15.93
C SER A 123 38.55 19.98 16.67
N LEU A 124 37.60 20.81 17.03
CA LEU A 124 36.33 20.40 17.66
C LEU A 124 35.14 21.10 16.99
N LYS A 125 34.30 20.31 16.34
CA LYS A 125 33.05 20.79 15.73
C LYS A 125 31.84 20.18 16.41
N VAL A 126 30.87 21.02 16.74
CA VAL A 126 29.53 20.59 17.17
C VAL A 126 28.55 20.95 16.06
N ARG A 127 27.82 19.97 15.58
CA ARG A 127 26.82 20.19 14.53
C ARG A 127 25.51 19.51 14.91
N GLY A 128 24.41 20.09 14.52
CA GLY A 128 23.12 19.51 14.78
C GLY A 128 22.03 20.19 13.99
N GLY A 129 20.85 19.60 14.08
CA GLY A 129 19.68 20.17 13.44
C GLY A 129 18.42 19.41 13.77
N THR A 130 17.32 20.09 13.54
CA THR A 130 15.99 19.49 13.66
C THR A 130 15.10 19.97 12.52
N GLY A 131 14.15 19.15 12.14
CA GLY A 131 13.22 19.52 11.07
C GLY A 131 12.19 18.44 10.77
N ILE A 132 11.20 18.85 10.02
CA ILE A 132 10.18 17.97 9.47
C ILE A 132 10.54 17.70 8.00
N PHE A 133 10.47 16.43 7.62
CA PHE A 133 10.80 16.00 6.27
C PHE A 133 9.62 15.23 5.69
N THR A 134 9.12 15.67 4.54
CA THR A 134 8.07 14.99 3.77
C THR A 134 8.74 13.99 2.83
N GLY A 135 8.33 12.72 2.96
CA GLY A 135 8.75 11.64 2.08
C GLY A 135 7.75 11.43 0.94
N ARG A 136 8.13 10.59 -0.02
CA ARG A 136 7.27 10.15 -1.11
C ARG A 136 6.95 8.67 -0.95
N LEU A 137 5.66 8.33 -0.98
CA LEU A 137 5.23 6.95 -1.00
C LEU A 137 5.38 6.40 -2.43
N PRO A 138 5.87 5.15 -2.61
CA PRO A 138 5.85 4.49 -3.91
C PRO A 138 4.42 4.42 -4.47
N LEU A 139 4.24 4.78 -5.75
CA LEU A 139 2.92 4.92 -6.37
C LEU A 139 2.17 3.59 -6.49
N VAL A 140 2.85 2.46 -6.38
CA VAL A 140 2.24 1.13 -6.37
C VAL A 140 1.17 0.98 -5.27
N PHE A 141 1.32 1.66 -4.13
CA PHE A 141 0.31 1.64 -3.07
C PHE A 141 -1.01 2.28 -3.52
N PHE A 142 -0.94 3.30 -4.37
CA PHE A 142 -2.12 3.96 -4.94
C PHE A 142 -2.74 3.12 -6.05
N THR A 143 -1.93 2.55 -6.95
CA THR A 143 -2.45 1.77 -8.10
C THR A 143 -3.21 0.51 -7.69
N ASN A 144 -3.07 0.04 -6.46
CA ASN A 144 -3.87 -1.07 -5.94
C ASN A 144 -5.38 -0.77 -5.94
N MET A 145 -5.78 0.51 -5.75
CA MET A 145 -7.18 0.89 -5.74
C MET A 145 -7.84 0.66 -7.11
N PRO A 146 -7.42 1.27 -8.22
CA PRO A 146 -8.00 0.98 -9.53
C PRO A 146 -7.75 -0.45 -10.00
N THR A 147 -6.64 -1.09 -9.63
CA THR A 147 -6.35 -2.48 -9.99
C THR A 147 -7.38 -3.45 -9.39
N ASN A 148 -7.77 -3.24 -8.13
CA ASN A 148 -8.70 -4.10 -7.39
C ASN A 148 -10.15 -3.60 -7.43
N SER A 149 -10.43 -2.56 -8.21
CA SER A 149 -11.77 -2.00 -8.35
C SER A 149 -12.70 -2.81 -9.27
N ASN A 150 -12.17 -3.76 -10.04
CA ASN A 150 -12.87 -4.41 -11.14
C ASN A 150 -13.37 -3.45 -12.25
N MET A 151 -12.79 -2.24 -12.34
CA MET A 151 -13.11 -1.26 -13.39
C MET A 151 -12.06 -1.22 -14.50
N VAL A 152 -10.82 -1.64 -14.19
CA VAL A 152 -9.70 -1.70 -15.14
C VAL A 152 -9.51 -3.10 -15.69
N GLN A 153 -9.71 -4.10 -14.83
CA GLN A 153 -9.54 -5.53 -15.14
C GLN A 153 -10.56 -6.36 -14.36
N ASN A 154 -10.93 -7.50 -14.91
CA ASN A 154 -11.76 -8.49 -14.24
C ASN A 154 -10.89 -9.62 -13.69
N ALA A 155 -11.04 -9.94 -12.42
CA ALA A 155 -10.38 -11.06 -11.77
C ALA A 155 -11.41 -12.08 -11.33
N VAL A 156 -11.39 -13.25 -11.95
CA VAL A 156 -12.27 -14.37 -11.60
C VAL A 156 -11.51 -15.44 -10.82
N VAL A 157 -12.17 -16.02 -9.85
CA VAL A 157 -11.64 -17.16 -9.08
C VAL A 157 -12.79 -18.13 -8.85
N PHE A 158 -12.62 -19.34 -9.33
CA PHE A 158 -13.49 -20.49 -9.01
C PHE A 158 -12.74 -21.38 -8.05
N GLY A 159 -13.38 -21.83 -6.99
CA GLY A 159 -12.69 -22.61 -5.96
C GLY A 159 -13.59 -23.56 -5.21
N THR A 160 -12.98 -24.59 -4.65
CA THR A 160 -13.56 -25.46 -3.65
C THR A 160 -13.11 -24.98 -2.27
N LYS A 161 -14.07 -24.78 -1.35
CA LYS A 161 -13.77 -24.43 0.05
C LYS A 161 -13.81 -25.69 0.89
N TYR A 162 -12.85 -25.82 1.78
CA TYR A 162 -12.74 -26.92 2.72
C TYR A 162 -12.82 -26.41 4.16
N GLU A 163 -13.53 -27.14 5.01
CA GLU A 163 -13.53 -26.97 6.46
C GLU A 163 -13.19 -28.33 7.09
N ASN A 164 -12.16 -28.35 7.93
CA ASN A 164 -11.65 -29.60 8.53
C ASN A 164 -11.37 -30.72 7.54
N GLY A 165 -10.90 -30.38 6.34
CA GLY A 165 -10.61 -31.36 5.25
C GLY A 165 -11.83 -31.82 4.47
N ILE A 166 -13.03 -31.33 4.77
CA ILE A 166 -14.27 -31.67 4.07
C ILE A 166 -14.65 -30.50 3.15
N ALA A 167 -14.95 -30.79 1.87
CA ALA A 167 -15.44 -29.79 0.94
C ALA A 167 -16.84 -29.30 1.37
N VAL A 168 -16.93 -28.02 1.78
CA VAL A 168 -18.19 -27.38 2.19
C VAL A 168 -18.83 -26.57 1.07
N SER A 169 -18.08 -26.24 0.03
CA SER A 169 -18.59 -25.53 -1.13
C SER A 169 -17.71 -25.86 -2.33
N HIS A 170 -18.32 -26.18 -3.47
CA HIS A 170 -17.65 -26.46 -4.73
C HIS A 170 -18.27 -25.62 -5.86
N ASP A 171 -17.44 -24.97 -6.64
CA ASP A 171 -17.88 -24.25 -7.84
C ASP A 171 -17.96 -25.22 -9.01
N SER A 172 -19.16 -25.56 -9.46
CA SER A 172 -19.39 -26.55 -10.52
C SER A 172 -18.77 -26.17 -11.89
N ARG A 173 -18.33 -24.90 -12.06
CA ARG A 173 -17.58 -24.52 -13.25
C ARG A 173 -16.21 -25.20 -13.34
N LEU A 174 -15.65 -25.62 -12.21
CA LEU A 174 -14.40 -26.37 -12.15
C LEU A 174 -14.52 -27.73 -12.85
N ASP A 175 -15.69 -28.39 -12.76
CA ASP A 175 -15.91 -29.69 -13.40
C ASP A 175 -15.78 -29.63 -14.92
N GLN A 176 -16.06 -28.47 -15.51
CA GLN A 176 -15.91 -28.22 -16.94
C GLN A 176 -14.44 -28.14 -17.39
N LEU A 177 -13.49 -28.13 -16.46
CA LEU A 177 -12.05 -28.08 -16.70
C LEU A 177 -11.42 -29.48 -16.61
N ALA A 178 -12.19 -30.52 -16.34
CA ALA A 178 -11.70 -31.90 -16.46
C ALA A 178 -11.31 -32.21 -17.90
N GLY A 179 -10.21 -32.90 -18.08
CA GLY A 179 -9.71 -33.33 -19.39
C GLY A 179 -8.81 -32.34 -20.11
N GLY A 180 -8.58 -31.13 -19.56
CA GLY A 180 -7.62 -30.21 -20.15
C GLY A 180 -7.61 -28.83 -19.58
N MET A 181 -6.49 -28.14 -19.73
CA MET A 181 -6.33 -26.74 -19.30
C MET A 181 -6.66 -25.79 -20.46
N ILE A 182 -7.36 -24.71 -20.13
CA ILE A 182 -7.50 -23.57 -21.03
C ILE A 182 -6.23 -22.74 -20.94
N THR A 183 -5.61 -22.46 -22.07
CA THR A 183 -4.36 -21.68 -22.16
C THR A 183 -4.56 -20.30 -22.79
N ASN A 184 -5.76 -20.01 -23.28
CA ASN A 184 -6.13 -18.75 -23.90
C ASN A 184 -7.28 -18.10 -23.11
N VAL A 185 -7.16 -16.81 -22.86
CA VAL A 185 -8.16 -16.04 -22.10
C VAL A 185 -9.51 -15.95 -22.80
N ASP A 186 -9.53 -15.84 -24.13
CA ASP A 186 -10.77 -15.76 -24.91
C ASP A 186 -11.59 -17.04 -24.81
N ASP A 187 -10.91 -18.20 -24.77
CA ASP A 187 -11.57 -19.49 -24.54
C ASP A 187 -12.17 -19.59 -23.13
N ALA A 188 -11.48 -19.03 -22.12
CA ALA A 188 -12.01 -18.95 -20.76
C ALA A 188 -13.24 -18.03 -20.69
N ILE A 189 -13.16 -16.85 -21.31
CA ILE A 189 -14.27 -15.90 -21.39
C ILE A 189 -15.50 -16.55 -22.03
N LYS A 190 -15.30 -17.19 -23.20
CA LYS A 190 -16.37 -17.86 -23.93
C LYS A 190 -16.96 -19.05 -23.16
N LYS A 191 -16.09 -19.89 -22.59
CA LYS A 191 -16.52 -21.11 -21.88
C LYS A 191 -17.36 -20.79 -20.64
N PHE A 192 -16.98 -19.78 -19.89
CA PHE A 192 -17.62 -19.44 -18.61
C PHE A 192 -18.59 -18.25 -18.71
N GLY A 193 -18.81 -17.69 -19.90
CA GLY A 193 -19.68 -16.53 -20.10
C GLY A 193 -19.21 -15.31 -19.31
N LEU A 194 -17.89 -15.06 -19.25
CA LEU A 194 -17.34 -13.98 -18.45
C LEU A 194 -17.57 -12.61 -19.11
N PRO A 195 -17.78 -11.54 -18.33
CA PRO A 195 -18.05 -10.22 -18.87
C PRO A 195 -16.85 -9.68 -19.65
N THR A 196 -17.10 -9.13 -20.83
CA THR A 196 -16.09 -8.47 -21.67
C THR A 196 -16.13 -6.96 -21.57
N THR A 197 -17.19 -6.38 -20.96
CA THR A 197 -17.41 -4.95 -20.76
C THR A 197 -17.74 -4.65 -19.29
N ILE A 198 -17.70 -3.36 -18.92
CA ILE A 198 -17.97 -2.90 -17.53
C ILE A 198 -19.43 -2.39 -17.44
N GLU A 199 -20.41 -3.19 -17.80
CA GLU A 199 -21.81 -2.74 -17.74
C GLU A 199 -22.41 -2.90 -16.34
N ASN A 200 -22.04 -3.96 -15.63
CA ASN A 200 -22.51 -4.25 -14.28
C ASN A 200 -21.31 -4.70 -13.42
N PRO A 201 -20.54 -3.74 -12.88
CA PRO A 201 -19.36 -4.09 -12.11
C PRO A 201 -19.74 -4.80 -10.80
N VAL A 202 -19.00 -5.85 -10.47
CA VAL A 202 -19.18 -6.56 -9.20
C VAL A 202 -18.06 -6.21 -8.23
N ALA A 203 -18.34 -6.23 -6.94
CA ALA A 203 -17.32 -6.11 -5.92
C ALA A 203 -16.51 -7.40 -5.83
N GLY A 204 -15.23 -7.37 -6.19
CA GLY A 204 -14.30 -8.49 -6.02
C GLY A 204 -14.10 -8.88 -4.56
N SER A 205 -13.39 -10.00 -4.32
CA SER A 205 -13.03 -10.43 -2.96
C SER A 205 -11.95 -9.54 -2.31
N LYS A 206 -11.10 -8.92 -3.12
CA LYS A 206 -10.08 -7.96 -2.69
C LYS A 206 -10.48 -6.57 -3.11
N ILE A 207 -10.58 -5.67 -2.15
CA ILE A 207 -10.92 -4.27 -2.35
C ILE A 207 -9.81 -3.43 -1.76
N SER A 208 -9.36 -2.44 -2.49
CA SER A 208 -8.35 -1.48 -2.02
C SER A 208 -8.90 -0.07 -2.13
N GLY A 209 -8.58 0.74 -1.13
CA GLY A 209 -8.96 2.14 -1.09
C GLY A 209 -7.84 3.02 -0.59
N VAL A 210 -8.02 4.32 -0.71
CA VAL A 210 -7.15 5.34 -0.12
C VAL A 210 -8.04 6.29 0.67
N LYS A 211 -7.65 6.61 1.91
CA LYS A 211 -8.44 7.48 2.78
C LYS A 211 -8.45 8.91 2.23
N ASP A 212 -9.61 9.56 2.23
CA ASP A 212 -9.81 10.91 1.67
C ASP A 212 -8.85 11.96 2.25
N ASN A 213 -8.45 11.79 3.52
CA ASN A 213 -7.54 12.69 4.20
C ASN A 213 -6.10 12.18 4.28
N PHE A 214 -5.73 11.20 3.45
CA PHE A 214 -4.39 10.67 3.38
C PHE A 214 -3.36 11.78 3.12
N LYS A 215 -2.22 11.69 3.82
CA LYS A 215 -1.08 12.58 3.66
C LYS A 215 0.16 11.78 3.31
N MET A 216 1.07 12.37 2.54
CA MET A 216 2.38 11.77 2.34
C MET A 216 3.12 11.61 3.68
N PRO A 217 3.98 10.58 3.82
CA PRO A 217 4.69 10.35 5.07
C PRO A 217 5.52 11.56 5.48
N GLN A 218 5.44 11.90 6.74
CA GLN A 218 6.29 12.93 7.34
C GLN A 218 7.00 12.38 8.57
N ILE A 219 8.24 12.78 8.73
CA ILE A 219 9.09 12.44 9.87
C ILE A 219 9.68 13.69 10.49
N TRP A 220 9.62 13.81 11.79
CA TRP A 220 10.43 14.74 12.55
C TRP A 220 11.78 14.07 12.85
N LYS A 221 12.85 14.72 12.44
CA LYS A 221 14.20 14.22 12.61
C LYS A 221 15.02 15.27 13.38
N THR A 222 15.77 14.82 14.38
CA THR A 222 16.72 15.65 15.14
C THR A 222 18.05 14.90 15.20
N SER A 223 19.14 15.59 14.98
CA SER A 223 20.49 15.06 15.18
C SER A 223 21.38 16.05 15.90
N LEU A 224 22.31 15.52 16.65
CA LEU A 224 23.41 16.26 17.29
C LEU A 224 24.67 15.41 17.16
N ALA A 225 25.74 16.01 16.67
CA ALA A 225 27.02 15.35 16.48
C ALA A 225 28.18 16.20 17.00
N VAL A 226 29.20 15.53 17.48
CA VAL A 226 30.46 16.12 17.89
C VAL A 226 31.58 15.42 17.12
N ASP A 227 32.34 16.18 16.37
CA ASP A 227 33.51 15.73 15.62
C ASP A 227 34.76 16.29 16.30
N TYR A 228 35.66 15.41 16.76
CA TYR A 228 36.89 15.80 17.45
C TYR A 228 38.12 15.25 16.75
N GLN A 229 39.04 16.11 16.38
CA GLN A 229 40.37 15.73 15.89
C GLN A 229 41.33 15.58 17.08
N LEU A 230 41.80 14.36 17.28
CA LEU A 230 42.73 14.07 18.38
C LEU A 230 44.11 14.69 18.07
N PRO A 231 44.77 15.29 19.07
CA PRO A 231 46.10 15.89 18.89
C PRO A 231 47.21 14.81 18.90
N THR A 232 47.15 13.93 17.89
CA THR A 232 48.06 12.82 17.68
C THR A 232 48.99 13.06 16.51
N SER A 233 50.15 12.38 16.45
CA SER A 233 51.13 12.52 15.37
C SER A 233 50.61 12.06 13.99
N PHE A 234 49.52 11.27 13.96
CA PHE A 234 48.82 10.94 12.71
C PHE A 234 47.36 11.46 12.80
N PRO A 235 46.74 11.80 11.66
CA PRO A 235 45.40 12.38 11.65
C PRO A 235 44.34 11.34 12.11
N LEU A 236 43.86 11.49 13.35
CA LEU A 236 42.78 10.68 13.90
C LEU A 236 41.61 11.59 14.32
N SER A 237 40.43 11.28 13.82
CA SER A 237 39.20 11.96 14.22
C SER A 237 38.20 10.97 14.82
N VAL A 238 37.43 11.43 15.83
CA VAL A 238 36.35 10.68 16.46
C VAL A 238 35.06 11.48 16.32
N THR A 239 34.02 10.80 15.88
CA THR A 239 32.67 11.39 15.76
C THR A 239 31.71 10.64 16.67
N GLY A 240 31.01 11.38 17.53
CA GLY A 240 29.84 10.90 18.26
C GLY A 240 28.58 11.55 17.69
N GLU A 241 27.58 10.74 17.33
CA GLU A 241 26.32 11.27 16.80
C GLU A 241 25.11 10.68 17.51
N PHE A 242 24.16 11.53 17.88
CA PHE A 242 22.83 11.16 18.37
C PHE A 242 21.78 11.53 17.32
N ILE A 243 20.89 10.58 17.01
CA ILE A 243 19.78 10.77 16.06
C ILE A 243 18.46 10.36 16.70
N TYR A 244 17.48 11.25 16.65
CA TYR A 244 16.10 10.98 17.05
C TYR A 244 15.15 11.15 15.88
N ASN A 245 14.27 10.16 15.66
CA ASN A 245 13.27 10.18 14.60
C ASN A 245 11.89 9.88 15.19
N LYS A 246 10.88 10.66 14.77
CA LYS A 246 9.46 10.43 15.11
C LYS A 246 8.60 10.57 13.87
N ASN A 247 7.84 9.52 13.55
CA ASN A 247 6.84 9.60 12.48
C ASN A 247 5.71 10.56 12.91
N ILE A 248 5.38 11.52 12.03
CA ILE A 248 4.24 12.43 12.20
C ILE A 248 3.03 11.86 11.45
N ASN A 249 3.22 11.52 10.16
CA ASN A 249 2.24 10.85 9.33
C ASN A 249 2.82 9.50 8.91
N ALA A 250 2.72 8.50 9.77
CA ALA A 250 3.11 7.14 9.40
C ALA A 250 2.08 6.56 8.44
N VAL A 251 2.55 5.92 7.39
CA VAL A 251 1.68 5.22 6.44
C VAL A 251 1.37 3.84 6.97
N THR A 252 0.09 3.48 6.95
CA THR A 252 -0.39 2.16 7.35
C THR A 252 -1.46 1.64 6.40
N LEU A 253 -1.71 0.34 6.45
CA LEU A 253 -2.79 -0.33 5.74
C LEU A 253 -3.78 -0.85 6.77
N GLU A 254 -5.01 -0.34 6.73
CA GLU A 254 -6.11 -0.73 7.62
C GLU A 254 -7.07 -1.67 6.86
N ASN A 255 -7.35 -2.84 7.39
CA ASN A 255 -8.46 -3.66 6.90
C ASN A 255 -9.75 -3.20 7.58
N ILE A 256 -10.52 -2.38 6.88
CA ILE A 256 -11.76 -1.79 7.42
C ILE A 256 -12.92 -2.77 7.48
N ASN A 257 -12.79 -3.96 6.91
CA ASN A 257 -13.81 -5.01 6.98
C ASN A 257 -13.74 -5.84 8.28
N ILE A 258 -12.72 -5.61 9.10
CA ILE A 258 -12.61 -6.28 10.40
C ILE A 258 -13.39 -5.47 11.45
N LYS A 259 -14.27 -6.14 12.19
CA LYS A 259 -15.01 -5.56 13.31
C LYS A 259 -14.06 -5.18 14.46
N ASP A 260 -14.52 -4.30 15.35
CA ASP A 260 -13.72 -3.88 16.51
C ASP A 260 -13.36 -5.11 17.38
N PRO A 261 -12.06 -5.38 17.58
CA PRO A 261 -11.59 -6.52 18.34
C PRO A 261 -11.64 -6.33 19.87
N SER A 262 -12.08 -5.18 20.37
CA SER A 262 -12.01 -4.83 21.80
C SER A 262 -12.71 -5.83 22.73
N ASN A 263 -13.72 -6.55 22.25
CA ASN A 263 -14.49 -7.55 22.99
C ASN A 263 -14.21 -8.99 22.55
N TRP A 264 -13.17 -9.23 21.76
CA TRP A 264 -12.84 -10.57 21.32
C TRP A 264 -12.08 -11.36 22.40
N GLU A 265 -12.24 -12.68 22.36
CA GLU A 265 -11.50 -13.57 23.25
C GLU A 265 -10.02 -13.59 22.91
N HIS A 266 -9.21 -13.82 23.90
CA HIS A 266 -7.77 -14.03 23.77
C HIS A 266 -7.42 -15.49 24.01
N PHE A 267 -6.47 -15.98 23.23
CA PHE A 267 -5.93 -17.31 23.43
C PHE A 267 -5.15 -17.33 24.76
N ASN A 268 -5.50 -18.28 25.62
CA ASN A 268 -4.83 -18.47 26.91
C ASN A 268 -3.44 -19.14 26.69
N GLY A 269 -2.46 -18.35 26.25
CA GLY A 269 -1.09 -18.75 25.99
C GLY A 269 -0.13 -17.59 26.22
N ALA A 270 1.16 -17.84 26.09
CA ALA A 270 2.21 -16.86 26.38
C ALA A 270 2.14 -15.58 25.50
N ASP A 271 1.60 -15.68 24.31
CA ASP A 271 1.46 -14.58 23.35
C ASP A 271 0.13 -13.81 23.46
N ASN A 272 -0.83 -14.30 24.23
CA ASN A 272 -2.14 -13.65 24.47
C ASN A 272 -2.82 -13.13 23.18
N ARG A 273 -2.68 -13.86 22.06
CA ARG A 273 -3.19 -13.44 20.75
C ARG A 273 -4.72 -13.45 20.71
N LEU A 274 -5.29 -12.56 19.89
CA LEU A 274 -6.73 -12.50 19.65
C LEU A 274 -7.25 -13.75 18.94
N ILE A 275 -8.41 -14.25 19.39
CA ILE A 275 -9.18 -15.28 18.70
C ILE A 275 -10.23 -14.57 17.83
N TYR A 276 -10.17 -14.85 16.53
CA TYR A 276 -11.12 -14.29 15.55
C TYR A 276 -12.44 -15.08 15.60
N PRO A 277 -13.57 -14.46 15.94
CA PRO A 277 -14.87 -15.12 15.88
C PRO A 277 -15.26 -15.40 14.42
N SER A 278 -16.20 -16.32 14.20
CA SER A 278 -16.65 -16.69 12.84
C SER A 278 -17.25 -15.52 12.05
N ASP A 279 -17.83 -14.55 12.75
CA ASP A 279 -18.46 -13.34 12.19
C ASP A 279 -17.57 -12.08 12.30
N TYR A 280 -16.26 -12.22 12.33
CA TYR A 280 -15.30 -11.12 12.56
C TYR A 280 -15.29 -10.02 11.49
N THR A 281 -15.97 -10.22 10.37
CA THR A 281 -16.05 -9.24 9.27
C THR A 281 -17.43 -8.63 9.15
N TYR A 282 -17.51 -7.38 8.68
CA TYR A 282 -18.79 -6.73 8.34
C TYR A 282 -19.40 -7.35 7.09
N VAL A 283 -18.60 -7.58 6.05
CA VAL A 283 -19.03 -8.16 4.77
C VAL A 283 -18.29 -9.47 4.54
N SER A 284 -19.04 -10.58 4.52
CA SER A 284 -18.46 -11.91 4.32
C SER A 284 -17.78 -12.05 2.96
N GLY A 285 -16.63 -12.75 2.94
CA GLY A 285 -15.90 -13.07 1.72
C GLY A 285 -15.16 -11.86 1.10
N LYS A 286 -15.09 -10.72 1.79
CA LYS A 286 -14.38 -9.52 1.33
C LYS A 286 -13.14 -9.24 2.20
N ASN A 287 -12.11 -8.72 1.57
CA ASN A 287 -10.93 -8.15 2.22
C ASN A 287 -10.78 -6.70 1.72
N ALA A 288 -11.11 -5.74 2.58
CA ALA A 288 -11.16 -4.33 2.24
C ALA A 288 -10.03 -3.56 2.93
N VAL A 289 -8.97 -3.28 2.21
CA VAL A 289 -7.74 -2.65 2.73
C VAL A 289 -7.64 -1.21 2.27
N VAL A 290 -7.52 -0.29 3.21
CA VAL A 290 -7.43 1.15 2.96
C VAL A 290 -6.05 1.67 3.36
N LEU A 291 -5.41 2.40 2.43
CA LEU A 291 -4.19 3.15 2.69
C LEU A 291 -4.53 4.38 3.53
N THR A 292 -3.91 4.52 4.70
CA THR A 292 -4.19 5.59 5.69
C THR A 292 -2.92 6.03 6.43
N ASN A 293 -3.09 7.06 7.27
CA ASN A 293 -2.06 7.53 8.21
C ASN A 293 -2.51 7.26 9.64
#